data_313f63eab97003530c146655a333abb6
#
_entry.id   313f63eab97003530c146655a333abb6
#
_cell.length_a   1.000
_cell.length_b   1.000
_cell.length_c   1.000
_cell.angle_alpha   90.00
_cell.angle_beta   90.00
_cell.angle_gamma   90.00
#
_symmetry.space_group_name_H-M   'P 1'
#
loop_
_entity.id
_entity.type
_entity.pdbx_description
1 polymer ?
#
loop_
_entity_poly.entity_id
_entity_poly.type
_entity_poly.pdbx_seq_one_letter_code
_entity_poly.pdbx_strand_id
1 'polypeptide(L)'
;MAAGTLNIQKIVLYQSGGMSHWLIWPLLPLFVVYWISALAETNRAPFDLAEGESEIVAGFHVDYSGMGFAMFFLGEYANMILISALASLLFFGGWASPFEGISFIHSRLTFIPGAVWLGLKTSIFLFIYLWFRATFPRFRYDQLMELGWKVLIPVTIFWLTVETFLIYGGIL
;
A
#
# COMPACT_ATOMS: atom_id res chain seq x y z
N MET A 1 -13.56 -3.91 -10.32
CA MET A 1 -14.00 -3.48 -11.64
C MET A 1 -12.88 -3.66 -12.65
N ALA A 2 -11.75 -2.99 -12.58
CA ALA A 2 -10.65 -3.10 -13.55
C ALA A 2 -10.21 -4.55 -13.87
N ALA A 3 -10.04 -5.41 -12.88
CA ALA A 3 -9.65 -6.81 -13.09
C ALA A 3 -10.83 -7.79 -13.25
N GLY A 4 -12.08 -7.33 -13.15
CA GLY A 4 -13.29 -8.15 -13.26
C GLY A 4 -13.44 -9.29 -12.24
N THR A 5 -12.58 -9.38 -11.24
CA THR A 5 -12.52 -10.49 -10.28
C THR A 5 -11.98 -10.04 -8.92
N LEU A 6 -12.42 -10.71 -7.85
CA LEU A 6 -11.88 -10.53 -6.49
C LEU A 6 -10.78 -11.55 -6.13
N ASN A 7 -10.48 -12.48 -7.03
CA ASN A 7 -9.44 -13.47 -6.79
C ASN A 7 -8.05 -12.84 -7.01
N ILE A 8 -7.25 -12.77 -5.94
CA ILE A 8 -5.90 -12.17 -5.95
C ILE A 8 -5.01 -12.81 -7.03
N GLN A 9 -5.08 -14.13 -7.19
CA GLN A 9 -4.28 -14.83 -8.19
C GLN A 9 -4.63 -14.35 -9.60
N LYS A 10 -5.92 -14.19 -9.92
CA LYS A 10 -6.37 -13.70 -11.23
C LYS A 10 -6.00 -12.22 -11.42
N ILE A 11 -6.05 -11.41 -10.35
CA ILE A 11 -5.62 -10.01 -10.39
C ILE A 11 -4.13 -9.92 -10.75
N VAL A 12 -3.29 -10.73 -10.15
CA VAL A 12 -1.85 -10.76 -10.47
C VAL A 12 -1.61 -11.29 -11.89
N LEU A 13 -2.33 -12.33 -12.32
CA LEU A 13 -2.24 -12.82 -13.70
C LEU A 13 -2.69 -11.77 -14.73
N TYR A 14 -3.71 -10.98 -14.42
CA TYR A 14 -4.14 -9.87 -15.28
C TYR A 14 -3.05 -8.82 -15.47
N GLN A 15 -2.22 -8.61 -14.45
CA GLN A 15 -1.09 -7.68 -14.45
C GLN A 15 0.20 -8.30 -15.01
N SER A 16 0.21 -9.59 -15.37
CA SER A 16 1.37 -10.23 -16.01
C SER A 16 1.57 -9.65 -17.42
N GLY A 17 2.82 -9.49 -17.84
CA GLY A 17 3.17 -8.85 -19.11
C GLY A 17 4.10 -7.65 -18.97
N GLY A 18 4.54 -7.35 -17.75
CA GLY A 18 5.51 -6.29 -17.45
C GLY A 18 4.89 -5.03 -16.86
N MET A 19 5.75 -4.05 -16.61
CA MET A 19 5.37 -2.80 -15.91
C MET A 19 4.23 -2.03 -16.58
N SER A 20 4.06 -2.13 -17.91
CA SER A 20 3.01 -1.43 -18.66
C SER A 20 1.60 -1.94 -18.36
N HIS A 21 1.47 -3.19 -17.93
CA HIS A 21 0.20 -3.85 -17.61
C HIS A 21 -0.22 -3.73 -16.15
N TRP A 22 0.58 -3.05 -15.33
CA TRP A 22 0.26 -2.89 -13.92
C TRP A 22 -0.95 -1.97 -13.71
N LEU A 23 -1.80 -2.36 -12.78
CA LEU A 23 -2.99 -1.60 -12.41
C LEU A 23 -2.69 -0.24 -11.75
N ILE A 24 -1.44 0.02 -11.40
CA ILE A 24 -1.03 1.34 -10.86
C ILE A 24 -1.36 2.47 -11.85
N TRP A 25 -1.22 2.26 -13.15
CA TRP A 25 -1.40 3.32 -14.15
C TRP A 25 -2.84 3.82 -14.21
N PRO A 26 -3.86 2.97 -14.41
CA PRO A 26 -5.24 3.43 -14.41
C PRO A 26 -5.75 3.77 -13.00
N LEU A 27 -5.21 3.15 -11.95
CA LEU A 27 -5.68 3.33 -10.56
C LEU A 27 -4.75 4.20 -9.71
N LEU A 28 -3.90 5.03 -10.33
CA LEU A 28 -2.92 5.85 -9.61
C LEU A 28 -3.53 6.71 -8.49
N PRO A 29 -4.66 7.43 -8.68
CA PRO A 29 -5.28 8.17 -7.59
C PRO A 29 -5.78 7.28 -6.45
N LEU A 30 -6.34 6.11 -6.77
CA LEU A 30 -6.78 5.14 -5.76
C LEU A 30 -5.59 4.52 -5.03
N PHE A 31 -4.46 4.32 -5.70
CA PHE A 31 -3.23 3.87 -5.05
C PHE A 31 -2.73 4.90 -4.04
N VAL A 32 -2.73 6.20 -4.39
CA VAL A 32 -2.35 7.28 -3.46
C VAL A 32 -3.27 7.31 -2.24
N VAL A 33 -4.58 7.22 -2.45
CA VAL A 33 -5.56 7.14 -1.36
C VAL A 33 -5.31 5.91 -0.50
N TYR A 34 -5.11 4.74 -1.12
CA TYR A 34 -4.79 3.50 -0.42
C TYR A 34 -3.55 3.67 0.46
N TRP A 35 -2.48 4.26 -0.07
CA TRP A 35 -1.22 4.43 0.63
C TRP A 35 -1.33 5.38 1.83
N ILE A 36 -2.03 6.52 1.66
CA ILE A 36 -2.29 7.46 2.77
C ILE A 36 -3.15 6.79 3.85
N SER A 37 -4.20 6.06 3.45
CA SER A 37 -5.06 5.33 4.39
C SER A 37 -4.29 4.22 5.11
N ALA A 38 -3.38 3.53 4.44
CA ALA A 38 -2.51 2.51 5.00
C ALA A 38 -1.55 3.08 6.07
N LEU A 39 -0.99 4.27 5.83
CA LEU A 39 -0.18 4.97 6.82
C LEU A 39 -1.01 5.37 8.06
N ALA A 40 -2.24 5.80 7.86
CA ALA A 40 -3.15 6.15 8.96
C ALA A 40 -3.59 4.91 9.76
N GLU A 41 -3.88 3.79 9.07
CA GLU A 41 -4.28 2.51 9.69
C GLU A 41 -3.16 1.90 10.56
N THR A 42 -1.91 2.03 10.11
CA THR A 42 -0.76 1.50 10.86
C THR A 42 -0.29 2.40 12.00
N ASN A 43 -1.00 3.51 12.28
CA ASN A 43 -0.64 4.50 13.30
C ASN A 43 0.84 4.93 13.24
N ARG A 44 1.44 4.94 12.04
CA ARG A 44 2.83 5.38 11.84
C ARG A 44 2.91 6.86 11.47
N ALA A 45 4.00 7.49 11.87
CA ALA A 45 4.27 8.86 11.47
C ALA A 45 4.14 9.00 9.93
N PRO A 46 3.40 10.01 9.42
CA PRO A 46 2.99 11.25 10.10
C PRO A 46 1.66 11.17 10.90
N PHE A 47 0.97 10.03 10.93
CA PHE A 47 -0.36 9.87 11.55
C PHE A 47 -0.31 9.15 12.92
N ASP A 48 0.83 9.18 13.58
CA ASP A 48 1.06 8.58 14.88
C ASP A 48 0.40 9.42 16.00
N LEU A 49 -0.91 9.20 16.16
CA LEU A 49 -1.72 9.91 17.14
C LEU A 49 -1.76 9.21 18.51
N ALA A 50 -1.60 7.89 18.52
CA ALA A 50 -1.70 7.07 19.72
C ALA A 50 -0.39 6.97 20.51
N GLU A 51 0.74 7.03 19.82
CA GLU A 51 2.05 6.88 20.46
C GLU A 51 2.61 8.18 21.03
N GLY A 52 2.20 9.35 20.56
CA GLY A 52 2.56 10.68 21.07
C GLY A 52 3.79 10.77 21.98
N GLU A 53 4.89 10.08 21.64
CA GLU A 53 6.06 9.80 22.49
C GLU A 53 6.60 11.01 23.24
N SER A 54 6.36 12.21 22.73
CA SER A 54 6.83 13.46 23.35
C SER A 54 5.74 14.28 24.05
N GLU A 55 4.45 13.94 23.87
CA GLU A 55 3.32 14.75 24.36
C GLU A 55 2.50 14.06 25.46
N ILE A 56 2.48 12.72 25.52
CA ILE A 56 1.67 11.93 26.45
C ILE A 56 2.53 10.86 27.14
N VAL A 57 3.63 11.26 27.77
CA VAL A 57 4.53 10.43 28.61
C VAL A 57 4.99 9.10 27.98
N ALA A 58 4.33 8.42 27.15
CA ALA A 58 4.58 7.23 26.33
C ALA A 58 3.28 6.57 25.85
N GLY A 59 2.15 7.26 25.88
CA GLY A 59 0.87 6.75 25.39
C GLY A 59 0.47 5.42 26.06
N PHE A 60 0.03 4.43 25.29
CA PHE A 60 -0.38 3.11 25.79
C PHE A 60 0.78 2.26 26.34
N HIS A 61 2.03 2.63 26.09
CA HIS A 61 3.21 1.94 26.62
C HIS A 61 3.36 2.06 28.15
N VAL A 62 2.67 3.01 28.77
CA VAL A 62 2.67 3.18 30.23
C VAL A 62 1.90 2.04 30.92
N ASP A 63 0.78 1.61 30.32
CA ASP A 63 -0.12 0.62 30.90
C ASP A 63 0.31 -0.83 30.61
N TYR A 64 1.04 -1.05 29.52
CA TYR A 64 1.46 -2.38 29.08
C TYR A 64 2.99 -2.53 29.12
N SER A 65 3.48 -3.47 29.90
CA SER A 65 4.89 -3.82 29.98
C SER A 65 5.14 -5.29 29.63
N GLY A 66 6.39 -5.63 29.36
CA GLY A 66 6.81 -7.02 29.13
C GLY A 66 6.16 -7.65 27.89
N MET A 67 5.54 -8.81 28.06
CA MET A 67 4.99 -9.60 26.94
C MET A 67 3.80 -8.93 26.26
N GLY A 68 2.96 -8.22 27.02
CA GLY A 68 1.82 -7.47 26.45
C GLY A 68 2.28 -6.41 25.45
N PHE A 69 3.26 -5.61 25.83
CA PHE A 69 3.88 -4.62 24.96
C PHE A 69 4.47 -5.24 23.68
N ALA A 70 5.20 -6.36 23.82
CA ALA A 70 5.79 -7.05 22.67
C ALA A 70 4.74 -7.54 21.66
N MET A 71 3.58 -7.99 22.14
CA MET A 71 2.48 -8.44 21.27
C MET A 71 1.87 -7.29 20.46
N PHE A 72 1.67 -6.11 21.05
CA PHE A 72 1.18 -4.94 20.30
C PHE A 72 2.17 -4.51 19.24
N PHE A 73 3.45 -4.42 19.56
CA PHE A 73 4.50 -4.10 18.59
C PHE A 73 4.56 -5.11 17.44
N LEU A 74 4.51 -6.40 17.77
CA LEU A 74 4.51 -7.45 16.74
C LEU A 74 3.31 -7.31 15.80
N GLY A 75 2.11 -7.04 16.35
CA GLY A 75 0.90 -6.82 15.57
C GLY A 75 1.01 -5.63 14.62
N GLU A 76 1.57 -4.54 15.09
CA GLU A 76 1.78 -3.34 14.29
C GLU A 76 2.73 -3.57 13.11
N TYR A 77 3.90 -4.17 13.36
CA TYR A 77 4.84 -4.52 12.28
C TYR A 77 4.27 -5.56 11.31
N ALA A 78 3.53 -6.54 11.81
CA ALA A 78 2.85 -7.51 10.97
C ALA A 78 1.83 -6.85 10.04
N ASN A 79 1.06 -5.86 10.55
CA ASN A 79 0.12 -5.09 9.75
C ASN A 79 0.83 -4.26 8.67
N MET A 80 1.94 -3.60 8.99
CA MET A 80 2.75 -2.88 7.99
C MET A 80 3.21 -3.79 6.85
N ILE A 81 3.70 -4.99 7.17
CA ILE A 81 4.14 -5.98 6.17
C ILE A 81 2.95 -6.43 5.32
N LEU A 82 1.81 -6.73 5.94
CA LEU A 82 0.61 -7.18 5.26
C LEU A 82 0.09 -6.12 4.27
N ILE A 83 -0.03 -4.87 4.71
CA ILE A 83 -0.50 -3.77 3.85
C ILE A 83 0.48 -3.52 2.70
N SER A 84 1.79 -3.57 2.95
CA SER A 84 2.82 -3.44 1.92
C SER A 84 2.75 -4.58 0.89
N ALA A 85 2.51 -5.81 1.34
CA ALA A 85 2.32 -6.95 0.46
C ALA A 85 1.03 -6.81 -0.37
N LEU A 86 -0.08 -6.37 0.23
CA LEU A 86 -1.33 -6.09 -0.48
C LEU A 86 -1.16 -4.99 -1.53
N ALA A 87 -0.44 -3.90 -1.22
CA ALA A 87 -0.11 -2.85 -2.20
C ALA A 87 0.60 -3.44 -3.42
N SER A 88 1.59 -4.31 -3.19
CA SER A 88 2.32 -4.94 -4.29
C SER A 88 1.47 -5.90 -5.10
N LEU A 89 0.57 -6.66 -4.48
CA LEU A 89 -0.33 -7.60 -5.14
C LEU A 89 -1.40 -6.90 -5.99
N LEU A 90 -1.99 -5.82 -5.46
CA LEU A 90 -3.10 -5.14 -6.11
C LEU A 90 -2.66 -4.19 -7.22
N PHE A 91 -1.53 -3.51 -7.08
CA PHE A 91 -1.13 -2.43 -7.97
C PHE A 91 0.13 -2.70 -8.78
N PHE A 92 1.03 -3.56 -8.30
CA PHE A 92 2.36 -3.79 -8.90
C PHE A 92 2.58 -5.22 -9.40
N GLY A 93 1.52 -5.95 -9.66
CA GLY A 93 1.62 -7.30 -10.23
C GLY A 93 2.19 -8.35 -9.29
N GLY A 94 2.21 -8.12 -7.98
CA GLY A 94 2.58 -9.10 -6.95
C GLY A 94 3.88 -9.84 -7.25
N TRP A 95 3.79 -11.15 -7.44
CA TRP A 95 4.92 -12.04 -7.73
C TRP A 95 5.37 -12.04 -9.19
N ALA A 96 4.63 -11.39 -10.11
CA ALA A 96 5.05 -11.30 -11.51
C ALA A 96 6.33 -10.46 -11.65
N SER A 97 7.21 -10.86 -12.57
CA SER A 97 8.42 -10.12 -12.85
C SER A 97 8.09 -8.77 -13.51
N PRO A 98 8.68 -7.65 -13.08
CA PRO A 98 8.48 -6.37 -13.73
C PRO A 98 9.02 -6.32 -15.18
N PHE A 99 9.88 -7.26 -15.54
CA PHE A 99 10.57 -7.31 -16.83
C PHE A 99 9.97 -8.31 -17.82
N GLU A 100 8.76 -8.85 -17.57
CA GLU A 100 8.10 -9.79 -18.48
C GLU A 100 7.87 -9.21 -19.88
N GLY A 101 7.69 -7.90 -20.00
CA GLY A 101 7.56 -7.21 -21.28
C GLY A 101 8.84 -7.10 -22.10
N ILE A 102 10.02 -7.41 -21.54
CA ILE A 102 11.32 -7.31 -22.18
C ILE A 102 11.94 -8.71 -22.28
N SER A 103 11.77 -9.34 -23.43
CA SER A 103 12.18 -10.75 -23.67
C SER A 103 13.64 -11.06 -23.35
N PHE A 104 14.56 -10.13 -23.64
CA PHE A 104 15.98 -10.30 -23.37
C PHE A 104 16.31 -10.37 -21.87
N ILE A 105 15.67 -9.53 -21.06
CA ILE A 105 15.89 -9.47 -19.60
C ILE A 105 15.10 -10.59 -18.91
N HIS A 106 13.89 -10.85 -19.36
CA HIS A 106 13.05 -11.91 -18.82
C HIS A 106 13.72 -13.27 -18.89
N SER A 107 14.34 -13.63 -20.04
CA SER A 107 15.04 -14.92 -20.20
C SER A 107 16.20 -15.12 -19.22
N ARG A 108 16.85 -14.05 -18.77
CA ARG A 108 17.94 -14.09 -17.78
C ARG A 108 17.42 -14.16 -16.33
N LEU A 109 16.21 -13.62 -16.08
CA LEU A 109 15.64 -13.51 -14.75
C LEU A 109 14.62 -14.61 -14.41
N THR A 110 14.36 -15.53 -15.34
CA THR A 110 13.44 -16.68 -15.15
C THR A 110 13.89 -17.59 -14.00
N PHE A 111 15.18 -17.56 -13.63
CA PHE A 111 15.73 -18.29 -12.50
C PHE A 111 15.20 -17.77 -11.13
N ILE A 112 14.71 -16.53 -11.07
CA ILE A 112 14.27 -15.91 -9.81
C ILE A 112 12.83 -16.35 -9.51
N PRO A 113 12.58 -17.04 -8.39
CA PRO A 113 11.21 -17.44 -8.02
C PRO A 113 10.33 -16.20 -7.74
N GLY A 114 9.05 -16.28 -8.07
CA GLY A 114 8.09 -15.18 -7.87
C GLY A 114 8.00 -14.65 -6.44
N ALA A 115 8.25 -15.50 -5.44
CA ALA A 115 8.30 -15.09 -4.04
C ALA A 115 9.38 -14.01 -3.76
N VAL A 116 10.51 -14.07 -4.45
CA VAL A 116 11.59 -13.07 -4.32
C VAL A 116 11.13 -11.73 -4.90
N TRP A 117 10.42 -11.73 -6.03
CA TRP A 117 9.84 -10.52 -6.62
C TRP A 117 8.83 -9.86 -5.69
N LEU A 118 7.95 -10.66 -5.10
CA LEU A 118 6.99 -10.18 -4.10
C LEU A 118 7.72 -9.59 -2.89
N GLY A 119 8.71 -10.30 -2.35
CA GLY A 119 9.51 -9.84 -1.22
C GLY A 119 10.24 -8.53 -1.50
N LEU A 120 10.84 -8.39 -2.69
CA LEU A 120 11.53 -7.17 -3.09
C LEU A 120 10.57 -5.97 -3.19
N LYS A 121 9.41 -6.14 -3.84
CA LYS A 121 8.39 -5.09 -3.93
C LYS A 121 7.87 -4.70 -2.55
N THR A 122 7.56 -5.68 -1.70
CA THR A 122 7.14 -5.43 -0.31
C THR A 122 8.21 -4.67 0.48
N SER A 123 9.49 -5.01 0.30
CA SER A 123 10.61 -4.32 0.96
C SER A 123 10.73 -2.87 0.52
N ILE A 124 10.47 -2.56 -0.76
CA ILE A 124 10.43 -1.17 -1.24
C ILE A 124 9.34 -0.37 -0.51
N PHE A 125 8.14 -0.94 -0.34
CA PHE A 125 7.08 -0.28 0.41
C PHE A 125 7.42 -0.09 1.89
N LEU A 126 8.04 -1.08 2.52
CA LEU A 126 8.53 -0.94 3.90
C LEU A 126 9.59 0.15 4.02
N PHE A 127 10.48 0.27 3.02
CA PHE A 127 11.42 1.37 2.97
C PHE A 127 10.74 2.73 2.83
N ILE A 128 9.66 2.82 2.04
CA ILE A 128 8.87 4.04 1.90
C ILE A 128 8.23 4.43 3.25
N TYR A 129 7.77 3.48 4.08
CA TYR A 129 7.31 3.77 5.44
C TYR A 129 8.39 4.46 6.28
N LEU A 130 9.62 3.95 6.23
CA LEU A 130 10.75 4.56 6.95
C LEU A 130 11.06 5.96 6.42
N TRP A 131 11.00 6.14 5.11
CA TRP A 131 11.23 7.43 4.47
C TRP A 131 10.17 8.46 4.87
N PHE A 132 8.89 8.09 4.84
CA PHE A 132 7.80 8.96 5.29
C PHE A 132 7.96 9.36 6.76
N ARG A 133 8.31 8.43 7.62
CA ARG A 133 8.60 8.70 9.05
C ARG A 133 9.71 9.76 9.22
N ALA A 134 10.73 9.73 8.39
CA ALA A 134 11.87 10.63 8.49
C ALA A 134 11.60 12.02 7.85
N THR A 135 10.65 12.12 6.93
CA THR A 135 10.48 13.32 6.09
C THR A 135 9.31 14.19 6.53
N PHE A 136 8.19 13.59 6.92
CA PHE A 136 6.97 14.32 7.22
C PHE A 136 6.83 14.65 8.70
N PRO A 137 6.43 15.88 9.05
CA PRO A 137 6.05 16.24 10.41
C PRO A 137 4.73 15.55 10.79
N ARG A 138 4.51 15.38 12.08
CA ARG A 138 3.28 14.77 12.63
C ARG A 138 2.06 15.65 12.35
N PHE A 139 0.97 15.02 11.91
CA PHE A 139 -0.32 15.67 11.72
C PHE A 139 -1.15 15.68 13.01
N ARG A 140 -1.97 16.74 13.19
CA ARG A 140 -2.96 16.81 14.25
C ARG A 140 -4.19 15.98 13.86
N TYR A 141 -4.92 15.46 14.86
CA TYR A 141 -6.13 14.65 14.64
C TYR A 141 -7.17 15.35 13.74
N ASP A 142 -7.41 16.65 13.98
CA ASP A 142 -8.37 17.44 13.18
C ASP A 142 -7.99 17.46 11.70
N GLN A 143 -6.68 17.62 11.40
CA GLN A 143 -6.15 17.63 10.03
C GLN A 143 -6.31 16.25 9.36
N LEU A 144 -6.10 15.16 10.10
CA LEU A 144 -6.30 13.81 9.58
C LEU A 144 -7.77 13.58 9.22
N MET A 145 -8.70 13.96 10.10
CA MET A 145 -10.13 13.82 9.85
C MET A 145 -10.58 14.69 8.67
N GLU A 146 -10.08 15.91 8.58
CA GLU A 146 -10.37 16.80 7.45
C GLU A 146 -9.85 16.22 6.13
N LEU A 147 -8.62 15.70 6.10
CA LEU A 147 -8.05 15.03 4.95
C LEU A 147 -8.90 13.84 4.51
N GLY A 148 -9.29 12.98 5.45
CA GLY A 148 -10.12 11.80 5.16
C GLY A 148 -11.46 12.15 4.53
N TRP A 149 -12.23 13.00 5.20
CA TRP A 149 -13.60 13.32 4.78
C TRP A 149 -13.66 14.27 3.58
N LYS A 150 -12.82 15.31 3.56
CA LYS A 150 -12.90 16.35 2.52
C LYS A 150 -12.11 16.04 1.26
N VAL A 151 -11.09 15.19 1.35
CA VAL A 151 -10.19 14.92 0.22
C VAL A 151 -10.26 13.45 -0.21
N LEU A 152 -9.94 12.50 0.67
CA LEU A 152 -9.79 11.10 0.26
C LEU A 152 -11.11 10.49 -0.20
N ILE A 153 -12.21 10.69 0.52
CA ILE A 153 -13.52 10.14 0.15
C ILE A 153 -14.03 10.73 -1.17
N PRO A 154 -14.08 12.06 -1.38
CA PRO A 154 -14.50 12.62 -2.66
C PRO A 154 -13.63 12.16 -3.84
N VAL A 155 -12.32 12.07 -3.66
CA VAL A 155 -11.39 11.59 -4.70
C VAL A 155 -11.70 10.13 -5.08
N THR A 156 -11.94 9.27 -4.09
CA THR A 156 -12.28 7.86 -4.38
C THR A 156 -13.59 7.73 -5.15
N ILE A 157 -14.65 8.44 -4.73
CA ILE A 157 -15.94 8.40 -5.39
C ILE A 157 -15.83 8.93 -6.83
N PHE A 158 -15.16 10.06 -7.01
CA PHE A 158 -14.95 10.64 -8.32
C PHE A 158 -14.18 9.68 -9.24
N TRP A 159 -13.06 9.09 -8.75
CA TRP A 159 -12.24 8.21 -9.58
C TRP A 159 -12.95 6.90 -9.91
N LEU A 160 -13.73 6.34 -8.99
CA LEU A 160 -14.55 5.15 -9.26
C LEU A 160 -15.58 5.40 -10.37
N THR A 161 -16.18 6.59 -10.41
CA THR A 161 -17.10 6.95 -11.51
C THR A 161 -16.36 7.08 -12.82
N VAL A 162 -15.19 7.72 -12.86
CA VAL A 162 -14.33 7.84 -14.04
C VAL A 162 -13.92 6.45 -14.56
N GLU A 163 -13.44 5.57 -13.67
CA GLU A 163 -13.05 4.21 -14.04
C GLU A 163 -14.22 3.41 -14.63
N THR A 164 -15.41 3.54 -14.05
CA THR A 164 -16.60 2.89 -14.56
C THR A 164 -16.91 3.33 -16.00
N PHE A 165 -16.79 4.61 -16.31
CA PHE A 165 -16.96 5.14 -17.65
C PHE A 165 -15.88 4.64 -18.61
N LEU A 166 -14.64 4.56 -18.20
CA LEU A 166 -13.52 4.07 -19.02
C LEU A 166 -13.70 2.59 -19.38
N ILE A 167 -14.11 1.76 -18.43
CA ILE A 167 -14.40 0.34 -18.67
C ILE A 167 -15.60 0.18 -19.59
N TYR A 168 -16.68 0.95 -19.38
CA TYR A 168 -17.87 0.87 -20.20
C TYR A 168 -17.63 1.40 -21.63
N GLY A 169 -16.72 2.36 -21.78
CA GLY A 169 -16.27 2.91 -23.05
C GLY A 169 -15.27 2.02 -23.82
N GLY A 170 -14.84 0.88 -23.24
CA GLY A 170 -13.90 -0.04 -23.87
C GLY A 170 -12.48 0.51 -24.02
N ILE A 171 -12.09 1.48 -23.17
CA ILE A 171 -10.76 2.11 -23.21
C ILE A 171 -9.78 1.37 -22.27
N LEU A 172 -10.31 0.68 -21.26
CA LEU A 172 -9.56 -0.13 -20.27
C LEU A 172 -9.90 -1.61 -20.40
#